data_e77f08b756ec838e156ddcef28ec4f69
#
_entry.id   e77f08b756ec838e156ddcef28ec4f69
#
_cell.length_a   1.000
_cell.length_b   1.000
_cell.length_c   1.000
_cell.angle_alpha   90.00
_cell.angle_beta   90.00
_cell.angle_gamma   90.00
#
_symmetry.space_group_name_H-M   'P 1'
#
loop_
_entity.id
_entity.type
_entity.pdbx_description
1 polymer ?
#
loop_
_entity_poly.entity_id
_entity_poly.type
_entity_poly.pdbx_seq_one_letter_code
_entity_poly.pdbx_strand_id
1 'polypeptide(L)'
;MKQIRLELSKESIKQNEVWEKAGIELPKFDFDKMASLTSDNPTWVHFGAGNIFRGFIAALQQTLLNSGTADTGIVAVEGYDYEIIDKIYTPYDNLSLLVTMKPDGSLDKKVIGSIGESLACDYSREDEWKRLQAIFIKPSLSMVSFTITEKGYSLKNISEEDVEDGVKHPRSVIAKVASLMYERYKTLELPIALVSMDNCSHNGEKLYNAINSIVERWTNNGLVEKGFLKYINNPDKVSFPWSMIDKITPRPSDSVKKTLNLSGFDSTDIVITKGNTYIAPFINAEGPQYLVIEDSFPNGRMSLEKSGVFFTDRETVERVEKMKVCTCLNPLHTALAIFGCLLGFNLIADEMKDPTLKKLVENIGYIEGMPVVVDPKIFNPKDFIKEVIEVRLPNPYIPEIGRAHV
;
A
#
# COMPACT_ATOMS: atom_id res chain seq x y z
N MET A 1 13.70 37.25 11.39
CA MET A 1 14.01 35.82 11.64
C MET A 1 14.16 35.15 10.30
N LYS A 2 15.24 34.41 10.02
CA LYS A 2 15.32 33.59 8.82
C LYS A 2 14.23 32.54 8.92
N GLN A 3 13.35 32.49 7.93
CA GLN A 3 12.33 31.45 7.83
C GLN A 3 13.06 30.12 7.75
N ILE A 4 12.82 29.22 8.70
CA ILE A 4 13.41 27.88 8.71
C ILE A 4 12.79 27.16 7.54
N ARG A 5 13.62 26.63 6.65
CA ARG A 5 13.20 25.82 5.50
C ARG A 5 13.52 24.35 5.80
N LEU A 6 12.51 23.52 5.78
CA LEU A 6 12.62 22.07 5.99
C LEU A 6 12.49 21.36 4.67
N GLU A 7 13.53 20.66 4.28
CA GLU A 7 13.56 19.81 3.09
C GLU A 7 13.77 18.36 3.51
N LEU A 8 13.08 17.43 2.84
CA LEU A 8 13.27 16.00 3.07
C LEU A 8 14.63 15.57 2.55
N SER A 9 15.52 15.24 3.49
CA SER A 9 16.79 14.57 3.21
C SER A 9 17.30 13.90 4.49
N LYS A 10 18.12 12.87 4.34
CA LYS A 10 18.74 12.18 5.47
C LYS A 10 19.59 13.10 6.35
N GLU A 11 20.18 14.15 5.77
CA GLU A 11 20.95 15.13 6.54
C GLU A 11 20.02 16.09 7.30
N SER A 12 18.91 16.50 6.69
CA SER A 12 17.97 17.41 7.34
C SER A 12 17.27 16.77 8.55
N ILE A 13 16.86 15.51 8.46
CA ILE A 13 16.18 14.82 9.56
C ILE A 13 17.08 14.59 10.80
N LYS A 14 18.40 14.74 10.69
CA LYS A 14 19.33 14.71 11.82
C LYS A 14 19.21 15.97 12.71
N GLN A 15 18.57 17.04 12.22
CA GLN A 15 18.36 18.30 12.93
C GLN A 15 17.03 18.30 13.71
N ASN A 16 16.85 17.38 14.66
CA ASN A 16 15.58 17.08 15.34
C ASN A 16 14.82 18.31 15.85
N GLU A 17 15.50 19.25 16.52
CA GLU A 17 14.86 20.43 17.14
C GLU A 17 14.08 21.29 16.13
N VAL A 18 14.52 21.36 14.87
CA VAL A 18 13.89 22.18 13.85
C VAL A 18 12.59 21.55 13.38
N TRP A 19 12.57 20.24 13.23
CA TRP A 19 11.41 19.45 12.84
C TRP A 19 10.36 19.41 13.95
N GLU A 20 10.78 19.23 15.20
CA GLU A 20 9.91 19.27 16.38
C GLU A 20 9.21 20.63 16.52
N LYS A 21 9.94 21.76 16.32
CA LYS A 21 9.36 23.11 16.33
C LYS A 21 8.32 23.33 15.24
N ALA A 22 8.44 22.63 14.11
CA ALA A 22 7.45 22.62 13.03
C ALA A 22 6.26 21.67 13.29
N GLY A 23 6.28 20.95 14.42
CA GLY A 23 5.27 19.94 14.77
C GLY A 23 5.28 18.74 13.83
N ILE A 24 6.48 18.31 13.42
CA ILE A 24 6.67 17.15 12.53
C ILE A 24 7.41 16.06 13.30
N GLU A 25 6.79 14.89 13.45
CA GLU A 25 7.40 13.72 14.08
C GLU A 25 8.45 13.08 13.16
N LEU A 26 9.63 12.78 13.71
CA LEU A 26 10.71 12.10 12.99
C LEU A 26 10.78 10.61 13.33
N PRO A 27 11.41 9.78 12.46
CA PRO A 27 11.78 8.41 12.79
C PRO A 27 12.64 8.35 14.06
N LYS A 28 12.41 7.32 14.91
CA LYS A 28 13.13 7.14 16.21
C LYS A 28 14.26 6.12 16.11
N PHE A 29 14.64 5.71 14.94
CA PHE A 29 15.71 4.76 14.64
C PHE A 29 16.81 5.42 13.79
N ASP A 30 17.98 4.79 13.78
CA ASP A 30 19.08 5.20 12.92
C ASP A 30 18.77 4.81 11.45
N PHE A 31 18.50 5.83 10.63
CA PHE A 31 18.14 5.68 9.24
C PHE A 31 19.25 5.03 8.39
N ASP A 32 20.51 5.50 8.57
CA ASP A 32 21.64 4.98 7.77
C ASP A 32 21.91 3.51 8.11
N LYS A 33 21.82 3.15 9.39
CA LYS A 33 21.95 1.75 9.85
C LYS A 33 20.83 0.88 9.29
N MET A 34 19.58 1.32 9.37
CA MET A 34 18.42 0.60 8.86
C MET A 34 18.56 0.36 7.36
N ALA A 35 18.94 1.37 6.57
CA ALA A 35 19.12 1.26 5.12
C ALA A 35 20.23 0.26 4.78
N SER A 36 21.37 0.30 5.49
CA SER A 36 22.46 -0.69 5.31
C SER A 36 21.98 -2.11 5.62
N LEU A 37 21.31 -2.32 6.75
CA LEU A 37 20.79 -3.64 7.12
C LEU A 37 19.76 -4.16 6.10
N THR A 38 18.91 -3.26 5.57
CA THR A 38 17.94 -3.61 4.54
C THR A 38 18.62 -4.03 3.24
N SER A 39 19.67 -3.33 2.85
CA SER A 39 20.47 -3.67 1.66
C SER A 39 21.16 -5.02 1.79
N ASP A 40 21.74 -5.31 2.96
CA ASP A 40 22.47 -6.55 3.22
C ASP A 40 21.56 -7.76 3.36
N ASN A 41 20.43 -7.60 4.09
CA ASN A 41 19.50 -8.64 4.45
C ASN A 41 18.04 -8.20 4.24
N PRO A 42 17.60 -7.99 2.99
CA PRO A 42 16.24 -7.59 2.70
C PRO A 42 15.25 -8.68 3.19
N THR A 43 14.25 -8.27 3.97
CA THR A 43 13.21 -9.17 4.51
C THR A 43 11.88 -8.97 3.83
N TRP A 44 11.65 -7.78 3.30
CA TRP A 44 10.39 -7.35 2.72
C TRP A 44 10.61 -6.51 1.46
N VAL A 45 10.05 -6.94 0.34
CA VAL A 45 9.95 -6.19 -0.91
C VAL A 45 8.49 -5.78 -1.12
N HIS A 46 8.22 -4.55 -1.55
CA HIS A 46 6.88 -4.10 -1.87
C HIS A 46 6.80 -3.54 -3.30
N PHE A 47 5.91 -4.10 -4.12
CA PHE A 47 5.60 -3.61 -5.46
C PHE A 47 4.43 -2.64 -5.45
N GLY A 48 4.63 -1.45 -6.05
CA GLY A 48 3.69 -0.36 -6.08
C GLY A 48 4.09 0.77 -5.13
N ALA A 49 4.96 1.66 -5.61
CA ALA A 49 5.58 2.73 -4.83
C ALA A 49 4.66 3.97 -4.66
N GLY A 50 3.34 3.78 -4.70
CA GLY A 50 2.33 4.85 -4.65
C GLY A 50 2.02 5.40 -3.26
N ASN A 51 0.94 6.21 -3.19
CA ASN A 51 0.55 6.89 -1.95
C ASN A 51 0.12 5.93 -0.85
N ILE A 52 -0.64 4.87 -1.17
CA ILE A 52 -1.10 3.89 -0.18
C ILE A 52 0.06 3.15 0.48
N PHE A 53 1.08 2.78 -0.28
CA PHE A 53 2.27 2.15 0.26
C PHE A 53 3.01 3.07 1.23
N ARG A 54 3.33 4.30 0.79
CA ARG A 54 4.08 5.27 1.61
C ARG A 54 3.30 5.76 2.81
N GLY A 55 1.98 5.98 2.65
CA GLY A 55 1.13 6.55 3.70
C GLY A 55 0.59 5.54 4.71
N PHE A 56 0.62 4.25 4.41
CA PHE A 56 0.11 3.22 5.30
C PHE A 56 1.11 2.09 5.54
N ILE A 57 1.47 1.31 4.51
CA ILE A 57 2.28 0.10 4.69
C ILE A 57 3.67 0.44 5.24
N ALA A 58 4.33 1.45 4.68
CA ALA A 58 5.61 1.92 5.19
C ALA A 58 5.50 2.49 6.61
N ALA A 59 4.38 3.14 6.97
CA ALA A 59 4.15 3.63 8.33
C ALA A 59 3.99 2.50 9.35
N LEU A 60 3.45 1.33 8.95
CA LEU A 60 3.40 0.14 9.81
C LEU A 60 4.82 -0.37 10.11
N GLN A 61 5.66 -0.50 9.10
CA GLN A 61 7.07 -0.90 9.29
C GLN A 61 7.84 0.10 10.14
N GLN A 62 7.58 1.40 9.96
CA GLN A 62 8.19 2.43 10.82
C GLN A 62 7.84 2.26 12.28
N THR A 63 6.62 1.83 12.58
CA THR A 63 6.21 1.55 13.97
C THR A 63 7.05 0.42 14.57
N LEU A 64 7.36 -0.62 13.81
CA LEU A 64 8.23 -1.70 14.26
C LEU A 64 9.68 -1.25 14.44
N LEU A 65 10.19 -0.44 13.51
CA LEU A 65 11.53 0.14 13.63
C LEU A 65 11.65 1.08 14.84
N ASN A 66 10.67 1.95 15.05
CA ASN A 66 10.63 2.88 16.19
C ASN A 66 10.58 2.16 17.53
N SER A 67 9.98 0.97 17.59
CA SER A 67 9.92 0.15 18.82
C SER A 67 11.10 -0.79 18.99
N GLY A 68 12.04 -0.84 18.04
CA GLY A 68 13.13 -1.80 18.01
C GLY A 68 12.70 -3.26 17.77
N THR A 69 11.48 -3.48 17.30
CA THR A 69 10.97 -4.82 16.95
C THR A 69 11.52 -5.30 15.60
N ALA A 70 11.84 -4.38 14.70
CA ALA A 70 12.50 -4.63 13.42
C ALA A 70 13.78 -3.78 13.33
N ASP A 71 14.73 -4.20 12.50
CA ASP A 71 15.98 -3.52 12.20
C ASP A 71 16.17 -3.25 10.70
N THR A 72 15.35 -3.88 9.84
CA THR A 72 15.33 -3.68 8.39
C THR A 72 14.07 -2.91 7.96
N GLY A 73 14.22 -2.08 6.94
CA GLY A 73 13.11 -1.40 6.27
C GLY A 73 12.51 -2.23 5.14
N ILE A 74 11.77 -1.56 4.28
CA ILE A 74 11.16 -2.14 3.08
C ILE A 74 12.00 -1.75 1.86
N VAL A 75 12.16 -2.68 0.92
CA VAL A 75 12.62 -2.36 -0.44
C VAL A 75 11.39 -2.01 -1.26
N ALA A 76 11.26 -0.74 -1.64
CA ALA A 76 10.19 -0.25 -2.50
C ALA A 76 10.50 -0.54 -3.96
N VAL A 77 9.54 -1.06 -4.69
CA VAL A 77 9.71 -1.42 -6.11
C VAL A 77 8.57 -0.84 -6.93
N GLU A 78 8.92 -0.09 -7.97
CA GLU A 78 7.92 0.37 -8.93
C GLU A 78 8.00 -0.44 -10.22
N GLY A 79 6.88 -1.05 -10.61
CA GLY A 79 6.82 -1.97 -11.74
C GLY A 79 6.27 -1.37 -13.04
N TYR A 80 5.69 -0.18 -12.98
CA TYR A 80 4.98 0.43 -14.11
C TYR A 80 5.39 1.88 -14.38
N ASP A 81 5.29 2.75 -13.37
CA ASP A 81 5.54 4.20 -13.49
C ASP A 81 6.86 4.58 -12.81
N TYR A 82 7.97 4.29 -13.48
CA TYR A 82 9.32 4.46 -12.92
C TYR A 82 9.67 5.90 -12.55
N GLU A 83 8.96 6.89 -13.12
CA GLU A 83 9.15 8.30 -12.75
C GLU A 83 8.86 8.54 -11.26
N ILE A 84 8.10 7.66 -10.61
CA ILE A 84 7.86 7.71 -9.16
C ILE A 84 9.19 7.53 -8.40
N ILE A 85 10.00 6.55 -8.78
CA ILE A 85 11.32 6.33 -8.18
C ILE A 85 12.23 7.53 -8.46
N ASP A 86 12.33 7.92 -9.74
CA ASP A 86 13.27 8.96 -10.20
C ASP A 86 12.96 10.34 -9.61
N LYS A 87 11.67 10.67 -9.39
CA LYS A 87 11.24 12.02 -9.00
C LYS A 87 10.82 12.16 -7.53
N ILE A 88 10.46 11.05 -6.86
CA ILE A 88 9.88 11.10 -5.51
C ILE A 88 10.70 10.32 -4.48
N TYR A 89 11.37 9.24 -4.86
CA TYR A 89 12.19 8.48 -3.92
C TYR A 89 13.64 8.94 -3.91
N THR A 90 14.28 8.89 -5.06
CA THR A 90 15.70 9.23 -5.21
C THR A 90 16.05 10.65 -4.73
N PRO A 91 15.30 11.71 -5.11
CA PRO A 91 15.64 13.08 -4.69
C PRO A 91 15.45 13.36 -3.20
N TYR A 92 14.68 12.52 -2.50
CA TYR A 92 14.33 12.70 -1.09
C TYR A 92 14.86 11.59 -0.19
N ASP A 93 15.91 10.89 -0.59
CA ASP A 93 16.55 9.80 0.18
C ASP A 93 15.55 8.73 0.67
N ASN A 94 14.55 8.37 -0.15
CA ASN A 94 13.44 7.47 0.19
C ASN A 94 12.52 7.95 1.34
N LEU A 95 12.66 9.19 1.78
CA LEU A 95 11.82 9.80 2.80
C LEU A 95 10.51 10.32 2.21
N SER A 96 9.48 10.38 3.02
CA SER A 96 8.19 10.98 2.68
C SER A 96 7.58 11.65 3.90
N LEU A 97 6.77 12.70 3.71
CA LEU A 97 6.00 13.31 4.79
C LEU A 97 4.57 12.78 4.78
N LEU A 98 4.19 11.98 5.74
CA LEU A 98 2.79 11.58 5.96
C LEU A 98 2.04 12.71 6.66
N VAL A 99 0.95 13.14 6.04
CA VAL A 99 0.04 14.18 6.55
C VAL A 99 -1.31 13.52 6.83
N THR A 100 -1.59 13.25 8.10
CA THR A 100 -2.88 12.70 8.52
C THR A 100 -3.86 13.84 8.75
N MET A 101 -4.93 13.83 7.98
CA MET A 101 -5.95 14.87 7.97
C MET A 101 -7.09 14.49 8.93
N LYS A 102 -7.35 15.33 9.93
CA LYS A 102 -8.39 15.09 10.93
C LYS A 102 -9.70 15.80 10.58
N PRO A 103 -10.84 15.30 11.06
CA PRO A 103 -12.15 15.93 10.82
C PRO A 103 -12.26 17.37 11.31
N ASP A 104 -11.49 17.75 12.34
CA ASP A 104 -11.43 19.11 12.89
C ASP A 104 -10.57 20.09 12.07
N GLY A 105 -9.99 19.61 10.96
CA GLY A 105 -9.12 20.38 10.06
C GLY A 105 -7.65 20.42 10.50
N SER A 106 -7.29 19.84 11.64
CA SER A 106 -5.89 19.74 12.06
C SER A 106 -5.13 18.67 11.28
N LEU A 107 -3.79 18.82 11.20
CA LEU A 107 -2.90 17.93 10.47
C LEU A 107 -1.85 17.35 11.42
N ASP A 108 -1.81 16.02 11.54
CA ASP A 108 -0.66 15.35 12.12
C ASP A 108 0.38 15.11 11.01
N LYS A 109 1.63 15.40 11.30
CA LYS A 109 2.72 15.32 10.32
C LYS A 109 3.82 14.42 10.84
N LYS A 110 4.21 13.43 10.04
CA LYS A 110 5.24 12.45 10.37
C LYS A 110 6.14 12.16 9.18
N VAL A 111 7.46 12.21 9.36
CA VAL A 111 8.38 11.72 8.34
C VAL A 111 8.39 10.20 8.35
N ILE A 112 8.16 9.61 7.21
CA ILE A 112 8.30 8.17 6.96
C ILE A 112 9.69 7.91 6.40
N GLY A 113 10.47 7.13 7.14
CA GLY A 113 11.86 6.78 6.82
C GLY A 113 12.11 5.26 6.85
N SER A 114 11.04 4.44 6.82
CA SER A 114 11.13 2.97 6.87
C SER A 114 11.42 2.30 5.53
N ILE A 115 11.68 3.08 4.48
CA ILE A 115 12.04 2.59 3.15
C ILE A 115 13.56 2.65 3.02
N GLY A 116 14.20 1.48 3.07
CA GLY A 116 15.66 1.39 3.05
C GLY A 116 16.26 1.46 1.65
N GLU A 117 15.51 1.05 0.64
CA GLU A 117 15.96 1.04 -0.76
C GLU A 117 14.75 1.21 -1.67
N SER A 118 14.93 1.84 -2.85
CA SER A 118 13.89 1.94 -3.87
C SER A 118 14.46 1.62 -5.26
N LEU A 119 13.71 0.85 -6.05
CA LEU A 119 14.16 0.31 -7.33
C LEU A 119 13.03 0.37 -8.38
N ALA A 120 13.40 0.69 -9.61
CA ALA A 120 12.55 0.48 -10.76
C ALA A 120 12.68 -0.96 -11.25
N CYS A 121 11.57 -1.68 -11.35
CA CYS A 121 11.54 -3.04 -11.86
C CYS A 121 11.45 -3.03 -13.39
N ASP A 122 12.58 -2.75 -14.03
CA ASP A 122 12.72 -2.72 -15.49
C ASP A 122 14.00 -3.45 -15.90
N TYR A 123 13.86 -4.49 -16.71
CA TYR A 123 15.03 -5.24 -17.20
C TYR A 123 15.99 -4.40 -18.05
N SER A 124 15.54 -3.27 -18.62
CA SER A 124 16.40 -2.34 -19.36
C SER A 124 17.27 -1.46 -18.45
N ARG A 125 16.92 -1.34 -17.16
CA ARG A 125 17.72 -0.73 -16.11
C ARG A 125 18.60 -1.81 -15.46
N GLU A 126 19.66 -2.18 -16.14
CA GLU A 126 20.44 -3.39 -15.87
C GLU A 126 20.91 -3.52 -14.42
N ASP A 127 21.40 -2.44 -13.80
CA ASP A 127 21.88 -2.46 -12.42
C ASP A 127 20.74 -2.68 -11.41
N GLU A 128 19.60 -2.01 -11.59
CA GLU A 128 18.43 -2.17 -10.72
C GLU A 128 17.82 -3.58 -10.90
N TRP A 129 17.77 -4.09 -12.13
CA TRP A 129 17.29 -5.45 -12.40
C TRP A 129 18.18 -6.51 -11.75
N LYS A 130 19.49 -6.42 -11.90
CA LYS A 130 20.46 -7.30 -11.22
C LYS A 130 20.32 -7.21 -9.70
N ARG A 131 20.09 -6.00 -9.19
CA ARG A 131 19.85 -5.81 -7.77
C ARG A 131 18.59 -6.54 -7.28
N LEU A 132 17.47 -6.45 -8.01
CA LEU A 132 16.25 -7.19 -7.72
C LEU A 132 16.47 -8.70 -7.75
N GLN A 133 17.18 -9.22 -8.76
CA GLN A 133 17.54 -10.63 -8.82
C GLN A 133 18.35 -11.05 -7.58
N ALA A 134 19.35 -10.26 -7.18
CA ALA A 134 20.14 -10.51 -5.97
C ALA A 134 19.30 -10.49 -4.69
N ILE A 135 18.29 -9.62 -4.59
CA ILE A 135 17.35 -9.58 -3.46
C ILE A 135 16.51 -10.85 -3.42
N PHE A 136 15.93 -11.26 -4.55
CA PHE A 136 15.02 -12.41 -4.60
C PHE A 136 15.68 -13.74 -4.24
N ILE A 137 16.99 -13.89 -4.44
CA ILE A 137 17.73 -15.09 -4.03
C ILE A 137 18.22 -15.05 -2.57
N LYS A 138 17.96 -13.97 -1.83
CA LYS A 138 18.35 -13.90 -0.40
C LYS A 138 17.45 -14.81 0.46
N PRO A 139 18.03 -15.60 1.38
CA PRO A 139 17.27 -16.39 2.35
C PRO A 139 16.43 -15.52 3.31
N SER A 140 16.90 -14.31 3.60
CA SER A 140 16.22 -13.35 4.47
C SER A 140 14.90 -12.84 3.92
N LEU A 141 14.70 -12.84 2.58
CA LEU A 141 13.46 -12.37 1.97
C LEU A 141 12.32 -13.35 2.28
N SER A 142 11.41 -12.92 3.13
CA SER A 142 10.27 -13.72 3.57
C SER A 142 8.93 -13.30 2.94
N MET A 143 8.81 -12.02 2.54
CA MET A 143 7.57 -11.49 2.02
C MET A 143 7.81 -10.53 0.83
N VAL A 144 6.99 -10.71 -0.20
CA VAL A 144 6.78 -9.71 -1.27
C VAL A 144 5.32 -9.27 -1.22
N SER A 145 5.07 -7.98 -1.08
CA SER A 145 3.71 -7.44 -1.05
C SER A 145 3.42 -6.51 -2.23
N PHE A 146 2.14 -6.28 -2.49
CA PHE A 146 1.69 -5.59 -3.71
C PHE A 146 0.60 -4.58 -3.43
N THR A 147 0.74 -3.37 -4.00
CA THR A 147 -0.33 -2.40 -4.21
C THR A 147 -0.26 -1.89 -5.64
N ILE A 148 -0.64 -2.75 -6.58
CA ILE A 148 -0.54 -2.53 -8.04
C ILE A 148 -1.90 -2.30 -8.70
N THR A 149 -2.94 -2.16 -7.90
CA THR A 149 -4.36 -2.08 -8.26
C THR A 149 -4.91 -3.38 -8.87
N GLU A 150 -6.23 -3.56 -8.86
CA GLU A 150 -6.87 -4.74 -9.44
C GLU A 150 -6.50 -4.95 -10.92
N LYS A 151 -6.28 -3.85 -11.66
CA LYS A 151 -5.85 -3.92 -13.06
C LYS A 151 -4.49 -4.60 -13.22
N GLY A 152 -3.60 -4.46 -12.24
CA GLY A 152 -2.27 -5.07 -12.25
C GLY A 152 -2.29 -6.60 -12.31
N TYR A 153 -3.35 -7.23 -11.77
CA TYR A 153 -3.53 -8.69 -11.79
C TYR A 153 -4.22 -9.21 -13.06
N SER A 154 -4.65 -8.33 -13.96
CA SER A 154 -5.40 -8.74 -15.14
C SER A 154 -4.55 -9.56 -16.10
N LEU A 155 -5.03 -10.77 -16.44
CA LEU A 155 -4.40 -11.64 -17.44
C LEU A 155 -4.32 -10.98 -18.84
N LYS A 156 -5.16 -9.96 -19.10
CA LYS A 156 -5.12 -9.18 -20.35
C LYS A 156 -3.87 -8.30 -20.47
N ASN A 157 -3.18 -8.03 -19.35
CA ASN A 157 -1.95 -7.26 -19.35
C ASN A 157 -0.70 -8.11 -19.63
N ILE A 158 -0.85 -9.45 -19.67
CA ILE A 158 0.21 -10.38 -20.06
C ILE A 158 0.25 -10.40 -21.58
N SER A 159 1.27 -9.79 -22.17
CA SER A 159 1.44 -9.73 -23.61
C SER A 159 1.97 -11.05 -24.18
N GLU A 160 1.88 -11.23 -25.52
CA GLU A 160 2.51 -12.38 -26.17
C GLU A 160 4.02 -12.38 -25.97
N GLU A 161 4.66 -11.21 -25.94
CA GLU A 161 6.10 -11.12 -25.66
C GLU A 161 6.44 -11.56 -24.22
N ASP A 162 5.56 -11.31 -23.24
CA ASP A 162 5.74 -11.86 -21.89
C ASP A 162 5.68 -13.40 -21.90
N VAL A 163 4.85 -13.98 -22.77
CA VAL A 163 4.71 -15.44 -22.89
C VAL A 163 5.89 -16.09 -23.64
N GLU A 164 6.44 -15.41 -24.64
CA GLU A 164 7.49 -15.94 -25.50
C GLU A 164 8.91 -15.71 -24.94
N ASP A 165 9.14 -14.58 -24.29
CA ASP A 165 10.48 -14.16 -23.84
C ASP A 165 10.49 -13.53 -22.41
N GLY A 166 9.36 -13.51 -21.72
CA GLY A 166 9.22 -12.85 -20.43
C GLY A 166 10.04 -13.43 -19.29
N VAL A 167 10.60 -14.62 -19.44
CA VAL A 167 11.58 -15.17 -18.47
C VAL A 167 12.82 -14.29 -18.42
N LYS A 168 13.27 -13.75 -19.57
CA LYS A 168 14.48 -12.92 -19.69
C LYS A 168 14.16 -11.43 -19.79
N HIS A 169 13.10 -11.08 -20.51
CA HIS A 169 12.71 -9.70 -20.80
C HIS A 169 11.25 -9.43 -20.43
N PRO A 170 10.89 -9.55 -19.13
CA PRO A 170 9.51 -9.39 -18.67
C PRO A 170 9.05 -7.94 -18.79
N ARG A 171 7.83 -7.71 -19.25
CA ARG A 171 7.22 -6.38 -19.47
C ARG A 171 6.16 -6.05 -18.43
N SER A 172 5.17 -6.93 -18.27
CA SER A 172 4.15 -6.75 -17.24
C SER A 172 4.70 -6.99 -15.83
N VAL A 173 4.10 -6.36 -14.83
CA VAL A 173 4.49 -6.54 -13.42
C VAL A 173 4.43 -8.01 -13.02
N ILE A 174 3.42 -8.74 -13.48
CA ILE A 174 3.26 -10.18 -13.20
C ILE A 174 4.40 -11.00 -13.81
N ALA A 175 4.78 -10.75 -15.06
CA ALA A 175 5.90 -11.44 -15.70
C ALA A 175 7.23 -11.10 -15.01
N LYS A 176 7.44 -9.84 -14.58
CA LYS A 176 8.61 -9.42 -13.81
C LYS A 176 8.73 -10.18 -12.50
N VAL A 177 7.64 -10.25 -11.74
CA VAL A 177 7.60 -11.00 -10.48
C VAL A 177 7.83 -12.49 -10.73
N ALA A 178 7.18 -13.08 -11.74
CA ALA A 178 7.37 -14.49 -12.10
C ALA A 178 8.84 -14.78 -12.51
N SER A 179 9.49 -13.89 -13.28
CA SER A 179 10.90 -13.99 -13.65
C SER A 179 11.82 -13.95 -12.40
N LEU A 180 11.58 -13.02 -11.47
CA LEU A 180 12.33 -12.93 -10.22
C LEU A 180 12.10 -14.17 -9.33
N MET A 181 10.87 -14.70 -9.29
CA MET A 181 10.54 -15.95 -8.61
C MET A 181 11.24 -17.17 -9.25
N TYR A 182 11.45 -17.14 -10.56
CA TYR A 182 12.23 -18.18 -11.23
C TYR A 182 13.70 -18.16 -10.82
N GLU A 183 14.31 -16.97 -10.66
CA GLU A 183 15.66 -16.86 -10.08
C GLU A 183 15.75 -17.45 -8.66
N ARG A 184 14.73 -17.17 -7.81
CA ARG A 184 14.63 -17.75 -6.47
C ARG A 184 14.53 -19.29 -6.49
N TYR A 185 13.67 -19.82 -7.37
CA TYR A 185 13.51 -21.25 -7.56
C TYR A 185 14.84 -21.93 -7.96
N LYS A 186 15.52 -21.41 -8.99
CA LYS A 186 16.80 -21.98 -9.47
C LYS A 186 17.89 -22.02 -8.40
N THR A 187 17.84 -21.09 -7.44
CA THR A 187 18.91 -20.96 -6.45
C THR A 187 18.77 -21.99 -5.34
N LEU A 188 17.68 -22.02 -4.60
CA LEU A 188 17.52 -22.88 -3.42
C LEU A 188 16.07 -23.32 -3.16
N GLU A 189 15.12 -23.02 -4.04
CA GLU A 189 13.68 -23.23 -3.80
C GLU A 189 13.20 -22.67 -2.44
N LEU A 190 13.72 -21.49 -2.07
CA LEU A 190 13.46 -20.88 -0.78
C LEU A 190 11.98 -20.47 -0.65
N PRO A 191 11.35 -20.75 0.51
CA PRO A 191 9.96 -20.38 0.73
C PRO A 191 9.78 -18.84 0.75
N ILE A 192 8.55 -18.37 0.41
CA ILE A 192 8.18 -16.95 0.37
C ILE A 192 6.66 -16.78 0.38
N ALA A 193 6.19 -15.65 0.92
CA ALA A 193 4.80 -15.22 0.80
C ALA A 193 4.67 -14.07 -0.22
N LEU A 194 3.73 -14.18 -1.15
CA LEU A 194 3.34 -13.14 -2.10
C LEU A 194 1.99 -12.57 -1.66
N VAL A 195 1.98 -11.38 -1.07
CA VAL A 195 0.82 -10.82 -0.36
C VAL A 195 0.24 -9.64 -1.15
N SER A 196 -0.91 -9.84 -1.79
CA SER A 196 -1.65 -8.69 -2.32
C SER A 196 -2.21 -7.87 -1.16
N MET A 197 -1.95 -6.56 -1.18
CA MET A 197 -2.51 -5.57 -0.25
C MET A 197 -3.36 -4.55 -1.02
N ASP A 198 -3.97 -4.97 -2.12
CA ASP A 198 -4.90 -4.16 -2.92
C ASP A 198 -6.33 -4.29 -2.40
N ASN A 199 -7.08 -3.19 -2.51
CA ASN A 199 -8.48 -3.15 -2.12
C ASN A 199 -9.37 -3.75 -3.22
N CYS A 200 -9.25 -5.06 -3.41
CA CYS A 200 -10.12 -5.82 -4.32
C CYS A 200 -10.42 -7.19 -3.73
N SER A 201 -11.60 -7.70 -4.05
CA SER A 201 -12.10 -8.98 -3.54
C SER A 201 -11.21 -10.13 -3.96
N HIS A 202 -10.93 -11.06 -3.01
CA HIS A 202 -10.12 -12.25 -3.22
C HIS A 202 -8.74 -11.93 -3.83
N ASN A 203 -8.10 -10.88 -3.34
CA ASN A 203 -6.88 -10.32 -3.92
C ASN A 203 -5.71 -11.33 -3.99
N GLY A 204 -5.51 -12.17 -2.97
CA GLY A 204 -4.50 -13.22 -3.00
C GLY A 204 -4.75 -14.29 -4.06
N GLU A 205 -6.02 -14.64 -4.31
CA GLU A 205 -6.39 -15.57 -5.39
C GLU A 205 -6.14 -14.94 -6.77
N LYS A 206 -6.45 -13.66 -6.96
CA LYS A 206 -6.16 -12.94 -8.20
C LYS A 206 -4.65 -12.92 -8.49
N LEU A 207 -3.84 -12.64 -7.47
CA LEU A 207 -2.38 -12.68 -7.60
C LEU A 207 -1.87 -14.08 -7.94
N TYR A 208 -2.36 -15.12 -7.24
CA TYR A 208 -2.03 -16.51 -7.55
C TYR A 208 -2.37 -16.86 -8.99
N ASN A 209 -3.61 -16.60 -9.42
CA ASN A 209 -4.07 -16.91 -10.77
C ASN A 209 -3.23 -16.21 -11.85
N ALA A 210 -2.82 -14.97 -11.60
CA ALA A 210 -1.99 -14.21 -12.53
C ALA A 210 -0.58 -14.81 -12.65
N ILE A 211 0.08 -15.08 -11.52
CA ILE A 211 1.43 -15.70 -11.51
C ILE A 211 1.37 -17.13 -12.07
N ASN A 212 0.39 -17.95 -11.64
CA ASN A 212 0.25 -19.32 -12.12
C ASN A 212 0.03 -19.37 -13.64
N SER A 213 -0.82 -18.49 -14.18
CA SER A 213 -1.11 -18.43 -15.61
C SER A 213 0.14 -18.19 -16.47
N ILE A 214 1.01 -17.25 -16.09
CA ILE A 214 2.23 -16.99 -16.86
C ILE A 214 3.23 -18.13 -16.73
N VAL A 215 3.38 -18.71 -15.53
CA VAL A 215 4.30 -19.82 -15.28
C VAL A 215 3.86 -21.10 -16.01
N GLU A 216 2.56 -21.37 -16.08
CA GLU A 216 2.00 -22.46 -16.91
C GLU A 216 2.34 -22.28 -18.38
N ARG A 217 2.15 -21.07 -18.94
CA ARG A 217 2.50 -20.76 -20.33
C ARG A 217 3.98 -20.94 -20.60
N TRP A 218 4.86 -20.45 -19.72
CA TRP A 218 6.31 -20.63 -19.83
C TRP A 218 6.71 -22.11 -19.76
N THR A 219 6.05 -22.88 -18.88
CA THR A 219 6.29 -24.32 -18.76
C THR A 219 5.87 -25.06 -20.03
N ASN A 220 4.71 -24.74 -20.57
CA ASN A 220 4.18 -25.36 -21.81
C ASN A 220 5.04 -25.01 -23.03
N ASN A 221 5.60 -23.81 -23.08
CA ASN A 221 6.53 -23.35 -24.13
C ASN A 221 7.96 -23.89 -23.95
N GLY A 222 8.26 -24.60 -22.84
CA GLY A 222 9.58 -25.14 -22.54
C GLY A 222 10.60 -24.08 -22.13
N LEU A 223 10.15 -22.89 -21.71
CA LEU A 223 11.02 -21.80 -21.28
C LEU A 223 11.51 -21.99 -19.83
N VAL A 224 10.76 -22.73 -19.02
CA VAL A 224 11.09 -23.08 -17.63
C VAL A 224 10.79 -24.55 -17.37
N GLU A 225 11.43 -25.12 -16.35
CA GLU A 225 11.22 -26.52 -15.96
C GLU A 225 9.87 -26.71 -15.25
N LYS A 226 9.28 -27.89 -15.40
CA LYS A 226 8.04 -28.29 -14.67
C LYS A 226 8.17 -28.20 -13.15
N GLY A 227 9.39 -28.24 -12.62
CA GLY A 227 9.70 -28.05 -11.22
C GLY A 227 9.31 -26.66 -10.71
N PHE A 228 9.48 -25.63 -11.54
CA PHE A 228 9.10 -24.25 -11.19
C PHE A 228 7.59 -24.11 -11.00
N LEU A 229 6.78 -24.67 -11.90
CA LEU A 229 5.33 -24.69 -11.72
C LEU A 229 4.91 -25.42 -10.44
N LYS A 230 5.58 -26.54 -10.10
CA LYS A 230 5.33 -27.25 -8.84
C LYS A 230 5.73 -26.42 -7.62
N TYR A 231 6.83 -25.67 -7.70
CA TYR A 231 7.28 -24.77 -6.64
C TYR A 231 6.24 -23.67 -6.39
N ILE A 232 5.74 -23.00 -7.43
CA ILE A 232 4.70 -21.96 -7.30
C ILE A 232 3.40 -22.52 -6.70
N ASN A 233 3.06 -23.77 -7.01
CA ASN A 233 1.83 -24.42 -6.55
C ASN A 233 1.98 -25.18 -5.22
N ASN A 234 3.15 -25.14 -4.60
CA ASN A 234 3.36 -25.78 -3.29
C ASN A 234 3.20 -24.74 -2.16
N PRO A 235 2.14 -24.81 -1.34
CA PRO A 235 1.88 -23.83 -0.27
C PRO A 235 2.97 -23.81 0.82
N ASP A 236 3.76 -24.86 0.98
CA ASP A 236 4.92 -24.88 1.88
C ASP A 236 6.12 -24.12 1.31
N LYS A 237 6.06 -23.75 0.04
CA LYS A 237 7.10 -23.00 -0.68
C LYS A 237 6.64 -21.59 -1.05
N VAL A 238 5.49 -21.47 -1.68
CA VAL A 238 4.93 -20.16 -2.10
C VAL A 238 3.50 -20.05 -1.64
N SER A 239 3.24 -19.11 -0.75
CA SER A 239 1.88 -18.80 -0.32
C SER A 239 1.38 -17.51 -0.94
N PHE A 240 0.06 -17.40 -1.05
CA PHE A 240 -0.65 -16.22 -1.56
C PHE A 240 -1.71 -15.79 -0.53
N PRO A 241 -1.27 -15.24 0.62
CA PRO A 241 -2.19 -14.82 1.67
C PRO A 241 -3.20 -13.79 1.14
N TRP A 242 -4.48 -14.00 1.51
CA TRP A 242 -5.51 -12.99 1.26
C TRP A 242 -5.35 -11.84 2.25
N SER A 243 -5.75 -10.65 1.83
CA SER A 243 -5.80 -9.52 2.75
C SER A 243 -7.06 -8.68 2.54
N MET A 244 -7.42 -7.93 3.58
CA MET A 244 -8.35 -6.82 3.50
C MET A 244 -7.64 -5.56 3.98
N ILE A 245 -7.57 -4.57 3.12
CA ILE A 245 -7.00 -3.26 3.41
C ILE A 245 -8.10 -2.21 3.41
N ASP A 246 -8.03 -1.29 4.36
CA ASP A 246 -8.91 -0.14 4.42
C ASP A 246 -8.15 1.09 4.90
N LYS A 247 -7.84 1.97 3.98
CA LYS A 247 -7.16 3.25 4.18
C LYS A 247 -7.40 4.15 2.98
N ILE A 248 -7.78 5.37 3.20
CA ILE A 248 -7.88 6.38 2.13
C ILE A 248 -6.64 7.26 2.15
N THR A 249 -5.97 7.33 0.99
CA THR A 249 -4.82 8.23 0.74
C THR A 249 -5.15 9.09 -0.48
N PRO A 250 -5.83 10.23 -0.26
CA PRO A 250 -6.20 11.11 -1.36
C PRO A 250 -4.98 11.63 -2.13
N ARG A 251 -5.21 12.05 -3.37
CA ARG A 251 -4.18 12.72 -4.16
C ARG A 251 -3.60 13.92 -3.42
N PRO A 252 -2.31 14.25 -3.61
CA PRO A 252 -1.75 15.50 -3.10
C PRO A 252 -2.60 16.68 -3.53
N SER A 253 -2.89 17.61 -2.61
CA SER A 253 -3.73 18.78 -2.86
C SER A 253 -2.96 20.08 -2.66
N ASP A 254 -3.30 21.12 -3.44
CA ASP A 254 -2.71 22.43 -3.30
C ASP A 254 -3.01 23.08 -1.94
N SER A 255 -4.13 22.75 -1.31
CA SER A 255 -4.47 23.25 0.02
C SER A 255 -3.52 22.72 1.09
N VAL A 256 -3.22 21.43 1.07
CA VAL A 256 -2.23 20.83 1.97
C VAL A 256 -0.84 21.36 1.66
N LYS A 257 -0.45 21.43 0.38
CA LYS A 257 0.82 22.04 -0.06
C LYS A 257 1.00 23.47 0.54
N LYS A 258 -0.01 24.32 0.43
CA LYS A 258 0.03 25.69 0.99
C LYS A 258 0.21 25.67 2.51
N THR A 259 -0.50 24.80 3.21
CA THR A 259 -0.39 24.68 4.68
C THR A 259 1.01 24.23 5.09
N LEU A 260 1.60 23.25 4.37
CA LEU A 260 2.95 22.79 4.62
C LEU A 260 3.99 23.89 4.39
N ASN A 261 3.88 24.62 3.28
CA ASN A 261 4.79 25.75 2.97
C ASN A 261 4.71 26.86 4.02
N LEU A 262 3.51 27.15 4.54
CA LEU A 262 3.33 28.12 5.62
C LEU A 262 3.98 27.66 6.94
N SER A 263 4.08 26.35 7.16
CA SER A 263 4.79 25.76 8.32
C SER A 263 6.31 25.64 8.10
N GLY A 264 6.83 26.10 6.95
CA GLY A 264 8.26 26.07 6.63
C GLY A 264 8.74 24.78 5.96
N PHE A 265 7.85 23.89 5.57
CA PHE A 265 8.21 22.67 4.85
C PHE A 265 8.19 22.92 3.33
N ASP A 266 9.33 22.74 2.67
CA ASP A 266 9.54 23.14 1.27
C ASP A 266 9.45 21.97 0.26
N SER A 267 9.64 20.71 0.70
CA SER A 267 9.53 19.53 -0.20
C SER A 267 8.07 19.22 -0.54
N THR A 268 7.41 20.10 -1.31
CA THR A 268 5.96 20.07 -1.54
C THR A 268 5.55 20.01 -3.01
N ASP A 269 6.49 19.78 -3.93
CA ASP A 269 6.16 19.80 -5.35
C ASP A 269 5.32 18.60 -5.76
N ILE A 270 4.14 18.89 -6.32
CA ILE A 270 3.24 17.91 -6.88
C ILE A 270 3.71 17.56 -8.29
N VAL A 271 4.00 16.29 -8.51
CA VAL A 271 4.42 15.75 -9.79
C VAL A 271 3.25 15.00 -10.43
N ILE A 272 3.02 15.24 -11.71
CA ILE A 272 2.18 14.41 -12.56
C ILE A 272 3.13 13.66 -13.48
N THR A 273 3.20 12.35 -13.35
CA THR A 273 4.06 11.51 -14.17
C THR A 273 3.48 11.34 -15.58
N LYS A 274 4.28 10.79 -16.50
CA LYS A 274 3.80 10.40 -17.83
C LYS A 274 2.70 9.32 -17.76
N GLY A 275 2.69 8.52 -16.71
CA GLY A 275 1.63 7.54 -16.40
C GLY A 275 0.36 8.15 -15.81
N ASN A 276 0.25 9.50 -15.73
CA ASN A 276 -0.83 10.23 -15.06
C ASN A 276 -0.97 9.96 -13.56
N THR A 277 0.10 9.53 -12.90
CA THR A 277 0.12 9.40 -11.44
C THR A 277 0.34 10.77 -10.79
N TYR A 278 -0.56 11.15 -9.88
CA TYR A 278 -0.42 12.36 -9.06
C TYR A 278 0.32 12.00 -7.77
N ILE A 279 1.52 12.49 -7.60
CA ILE A 279 2.39 12.14 -6.48
C ILE A 279 3.19 13.35 -5.99
N ALA A 280 3.57 13.35 -4.72
CA ALA A 280 4.38 14.41 -4.10
C ALA A 280 5.29 13.79 -3.03
N PRO A 281 6.31 14.51 -2.54
CA PRO A 281 7.11 14.06 -1.38
C PRO A 281 6.29 13.95 -0.09
N PHE A 282 5.07 14.51 -0.06
CA PHE A 282 4.10 14.33 1.02
C PHE A 282 2.93 13.45 0.58
N ILE A 283 2.30 12.79 1.54
CA ILE A 283 1.15 11.91 1.34
C ILE A 283 0.00 12.38 2.22
N ASN A 284 -1.15 12.62 1.62
CA ASN A 284 -2.39 12.85 2.35
C ASN A 284 -2.99 11.50 2.79
N ALA A 285 -3.43 11.40 4.04
CA ALA A 285 -4.09 10.20 4.55
C ALA A 285 -5.19 10.56 5.55
N GLU A 286 -6.21 9.71 5.64
CA GLU A 286 -7.17 9.75 6.76
C GLU A 286 -6.57 9.14 8.03
N GLY A 287 -7.24 9.34 9.21
CA GLY A 287 -6.85 8.71 10.47
C GLY A 287 -7.11 7.20 10.48
N PRO A 288 -8.36 6.74 10.26
CA PRO A 288 -8.72 5.33 10.30
C PRO A 288 -7.91 4.46 9.34
N GLN A 289 -7.56 3.25 9.80
CA GLN A 289 -6.82 2.30 8.99
C GLN A 289 -6.98 0.88 9.51
N TYR A 290 -7.17 -0.07 8.59
CA TYR A 290 -7.28 -1.49 8.89
C TYR A 290 -6.52 -2.31 7.87
N LEU A 291 -5.74 -3.28 8.35
CA LEU A 291 -5.10 -4.30 7.52
C LEU A 291 -5.28 -5.65 8.22
N VAL A 292 -5.92 -6.56 7.53
CA VAL A 292 -6.12 -7.94 7.95
C VAL A 292 -5.48 -8.83 6.91
N ILE A 293 -4.65 -9.79 7.34
CA ILE A 293 -3.91 -10.67 6.44
C ILE A 293 -4.10 -12.12 6.90
N GLU A 294 -4.29 -13.02 5.95
CA GLU A 294 -4.25 -14.46 6.20
C GLU A 294 -2.87 -14.88 6.72
N ASP A 295 -2.82 -15.56 7.86
CA ASP A 295 -1.55 -15.99 8.48
C ASP A 295 -0.99 -17.26 7.82
N SER A 296 -0.53 -17.11 6.57
CA SER A 296 0.04 -18.18 5.75
C SER A 296 1.41 -17.76 5.21
N PHE A 297 2.46 -17.92 6.00
CA PHE A 297 3.82 -17.45 5.71
C PHE A 297 4.84 -18.59 5.87
N PRO A 298 5.19 -19.32 4.79
CA PRO A 298 6.05 -20.50 4.87
C PRO A 298 7.51 -20.19 5.24
N ASN A 299 7.95 -18.92 5.15
CA ASN A 299 9.28 -18.46 5.58
C ASN A 299 9.22 -17.52 6.80
N GLY A 300 8.13 -17.61 7.60
CA GLY A 300 7.90 -16.63 8.66
C GLY A 300 7.53 -15.24 8.13
N ARG A 301 7.21 -14.32 9.04
CA ARG A 301 6.79 -12.96 8.73
C ARG A 301 7.27 -11.95 9.78
N MET A 302 7.23 -10.68 9.41
CA MET A 302 7.43 -9.57 10.35
C MET A 302 6.30 -9.53 11.38
N SER A 303 6.61 -9.06 12.59
CA SER A 303 5.64 -8.93 13.70
C SER A 303 4.71 -7.73 13.52
N LEU A 304 4.05 -7.62 12.35
CA LEU A 304 3.18 -6.49 11.99
C LEU A 304 1.96 -6.37 12.91
N GLU A 305 1.58 -7.40 13.66
CA GLU A 305 0.57 -7.33 14.71
C GLU A 305 0.92 -6.29 15.78
N LYS A 306 2.21 -6.02 16.03
CA LYS A 306 2.66 -4.96 16.95
C LYS A 306 2.47 -3.54 16.39
N SER A 307 2.17 -3.41 15.10
CA SER A 307 1.82 -2.15 14.44
C SER A 307 0.32 -2.06 14.12
N GLY A 308 -0.50 -2.99 14.63
CA GLY A 308 -1.96 -2.98 14.49
C GLY A 308 -2.50 -3.76 13.29
N VAL A 309 -1.68 -4.58 12.64
CA VAL A 309 -2.16 -5.51 11.61
C VAL A 309 -2.77 -6.75 12.28
N PHE A 310 -3.88 -7.22 11.73
CA PHE A 310 -4.53 -8.44 12.22
C PHE A 310 -4.16 -9.62 11.33
N PHE A 311 -3.66 -10.69 11.95
CA PHE A 311 -3.41 -11.96 11.28
C PHE A 311 -4.46 -12.98 11.71
N THR A 312 -5.03 -13.68 10.73
CA THR A 312 -6.14 -14.63 10.97
C THR A 312 -6.21 -15.67 9.85
N ASP A 313 -7.23 -16.54 9.88
CA ASP A 313 -7.51 -17.46 8.79
C ASP A 313 -8.20 -16.75 7.60
N ARG A 314 -8.15 -17.39 6.42
CA ARG A 314 -8.72 -16.86 5.16
C ARG A 314 -10.21 -16.58 5.26
N GLU A 315 -10.98 -17.45 5.93
CA GLU A 315 -12.43 -17.27 6.08
C GLU A 315 -12.74 -15.99 6.86
N THR A 316 -11.97 -15.71 7.89
CA THR A 316 -12.12 -14.48 8.69
C THR A 316 -11.74 -13.23 7.87
N VAL A 317 -10.68 -13.28 7.03
CA VAL A 317 -10.36 -12.18 6.09
C VAL A 317 -11.54 -11.90 5.18
N GLU A 318 -12.15 -12.94 4.59
CA GLU A 318 -13.33 -12.81 3.74
C GLU A 318 -14.54 -12.22 4.49
N ARG A 319 -14.75 -12.61 5.74
CA ARG A 319 -15.82 -12.06 6.59
C ARG A 319 -15.62 -10.57 6.87
N VAL A 320 -14.38 -10.14 7.12
CA VAL A 320 -14.07 -8.72 7.31
C VAL A 320 -14.34 -7.93 6.03
N GLU A 321 -13.92 -8.45 4.88
CA GLU A 321 -14.21 -7.84 3.59
C GLU A 321 -15.72 -7.70 3.37
N LYS A 322 -16.50 -8.78 3.56
CA LYS A 322 -17.97 -8.76 3.44
C LYS A 322 -18.61 -7.76 4.39
N MET A 323 -18.19 -7.70 5.65
CA MET A 323 -18.66 -6.71 6.60
C MET A 323 -18.49 -5.28 6.07
N LYS A 324 -17.29 -4.95 5.60
CA LYS A 324 -16.94 -3.64 5.05
C LYS A 324 -17.73 -3.34 3.77
N VAL A 325 -17.59 -4.21 2.76
CA VAL A 325 -18.07 -3.96 1.40
C VAL A 325 -19.59 -4.09 1.28
N CYS A 326 -20.18 -5.08 1.95
CA CYS A 326 -21.62 -5.36 1.79
C CYS A 326 -22.52 -4.60 2.78
N THR A 327 -21.95 -4.07 3.89
CA THR A 327 -22.79 -3.51 4.95
C THR A 327 -22.29 -2.18 5.50
N CYS A 328 -21.05 -2.11 5.98
CA CYS A 328 -20.64 -1.03 6.88
C CYS A 328 -20.06 0.21 6.18
N LEU A 329 -19.59 0.10 4.95
CA LEU A 329 -18.95 1.22 4.23
C LEU A 329 -19.58 1.47 2.85
N ASN A 330 -19.45 0.51 1.90
CA ASN A 330 -19.81 0.78 0.51
C ASN A 330 -21.29 1.11 0.29
N PRO A 331 -22.29 0.44 0.92
CA PRO A 331 -23.69 0.80 0.73
C PRO A 331 -24.01 2.22 1.17
N LEU A 332 -23.41 2.67 2.29
CA LEU A 332 -23.59 4.01 2.82
C LEU A 332 -23.03 5.06 1.87
N HIS A 333 -21.80 4.82 1.42
CA HIS A 333 -21.11 5.68 0.48
C HIS A 333 -21.83 5.74 -0.87
N THR A 334 -22.31 4.60 -1.39
CA THR A 334 -23.05 4.52 -2.66
C THR A 334 -24.38 5.29 -2.57
N ALA A 335 -25.09 5.19 -1.46
CA ALA A 335 -26.33 5.94 -1.25
C ALA A 335 -26.06 7.46 -1.28
N LEU A 336 -25.04 7.92 -0.55
CA LEU A 336 -24.64 9.34 -0.59
C LEU A 336 -24.24 9.76 -2.01
N ALA A 337 -23.39 9.01 -2.69
CA ALA A 337 -22.95 9.34 -4.04
C ALA A 337 -24.11 9.52 -5.03
N ILE A 338 -25.14 8.68 -4.95
CA ILE A 338 -26.31 8.77 -5.83
C ILE A 338 -27.21 9.96 -5.44
N PHE A 339 -27.66 10.01 -4.20
CA PHE A 339 -28.62 11.02 -3.77
C PHE A 339 -27.99 12.40 -3.63
N GLY A 340 -26.74 12.48 -3.20
CA GLY A 340 -26.00 13.73 -3.13
C GLY A 340 -25.80 14.38 -4.49
N CYS A 341 -25.39 13.60 -5.50
CA CYS A 341 -25.30 14.11 -6.88
C CYS A 341 -26.65 14.62 -7.40
N LEU A 342 -27.76 13.91 -7.14
CA LEU A 342 -29.10 14.33 -7.55
C LEU A 342 -29.53 15.65 -6.86
N LEU A 343 -29.07 15.89 -5.64
CA LEU A 343 -29.35 17.11 -4.87
C LEU A 343 -28.32 18.23 -5.11
N GLY A 344 -27.31 18.00 -5.95
CA GLY A 344 -26.31 19.01 -6.33
C GLY A 344 -25.14 19.15 -5.36
N PHE A 345 -24.90 18.19 -4.46
CA PHE A 345 -23.72 18.14 -3.63
C PHE A 345 -22.49 17.69 -4.42
N ASN A 346 -21.32 18.12 -4.00
CA ASN A 346 -20.02 17.74 -4.59
C ASN A 346 -19.14 16.96 -3.59
N LEU A 347 -19.37 17.11 -2.29
CA LEU A 347 -18.57 16.49 -1.23
C LEU A 347 -19.47 15.69 -0.29
N ILE A 348 -19.07 14.47 0.03
CA ILE A 348 -19.75 13.63 1.02
C ILE A 348 -19.83 14.30 2.39
N ALA A 349 -18.79 15.02 2.78
CA ALA A 349 -18.77 15.77 4.03
C ALA A 349 -19.86 16.85 4.11
N ASP A 350 -20.26 17.44 2.98
CA ASP A 350 -21.37 18.40 2.94
C ASP A 350 -22.73 17.72 2.97
N GLU A 351 -22.86 16.55 2.34
CA GLU A 351 -24.02 15.68 2.43
C GLU A 351 -24.31 15.25 3.89
N MET A 352 -23.26 14.93 4.63
CA MET A 352 -23.37 14.54 6.05
C MET A 352 -23.82 15.69 6.97
N LYS A 353 -23.82 16.95 6.49
CA LYS A 353 -24.40 18.10 7.18
C LYS A 353 -25.91 18.24 6.91
N ASP A 354 -26.41 17.62 5.81
CA ASP A 354 -27.84 17.57 5.52
C ASP A 354 -28.53 16.52 6.42
N PRO A 355 -29.54 16.92 7.23
CA PRO A 355 -30.15 16.01 8.18
C PRO A 355 -30.91 14.85 7.51
N THR A 356 -31.37 15.02 6.26
CA THR A 356 -32.11 13.99 5.53
C THR A 356 -31.16 12.93 5.00
N LEU A 357 -30.04 13.33 4.40
CA LEU A 357 -29.01 12.41 3.89
C LEU A 357 -28.31 11.68 5.04
N LYS A 358 -28.00 12.38 6.13
CA LYS A 358 -27.45 11.75 7.33
C LYS A 358 -28.41 10.70 7.88
N LYS A 359 -29.71 11.02 7.98
CA LYS A 359 -30.73 10.07 8.44
C LYS A 359 -30.90 8.87 7.51
N LEU A 360 -30.79 9.08 6.21
CA LEU A 360 -30.77 7.99 5.22
C LEU A 360 -29.64 7.01 5.51
N VAL A 361 -28.42 7.51 5.66
CA VAL A 361 -27.22 6.68 5.94
C VAL A 361 -27.35 5.94 7.27
N GLU A 362 -27.83 6.61 8.33
CA GLU A 362 -28.10 5.97 9.63
C GLU A 362 -29.12 4.84 9.51
N ASN A 363 -30.18 5.03 8.74
CA ASN A 363 -31.21 4.00 8.53
C ASN A 363 -30.63 2.81 7.76
N ILE A 364 -29.94 3.05 6.63
CA ILE A 364 -29.30 1.99 5.84
C ILE A 364 -28.29 1.22 6.71
N GLY A 365 -27.47 1.92 7.48
CA GLY A 365 -26.43 1.30 8.28
C GLY A 365 -26.95 0.57 9.50
N TYR A 366 -27.61 1.29 10.40
CA TYR A 366 -27.99 0.74 11.72
C TYR A 366 -29.28 -0.08 11.72
N ILE A 367 -30.26 0.29 10.88
CA ILE A 367 -31.59 -0.35 10.92
C ILE A 367 -31.65 -1.50 9.90
N GLU A 368 -31.16 -1.31 8.70
CA GLU A 368 -31.27 -2.30 7.63
C GLU A 368 -30.01 -3.20 7.56
N GLY A 369 -28.82 -2.64 7.63
CA GLY A 369 -27.56 -3.35 7.47
C GLY A 369 -27.13 -4.16 8.70
N MET A 370 -27.15 -3.56 9.89
CA MET A 370 -26.68 -4.23 11.11
C MET A 370 -27.37 -5.56 11.43
N PRO A 371 -28.69 -5.75 11.22
CA PRO A 371 -29.33 -7.04 11.46
C PRO A 371 -28.83 -8.19 10.57
N VAL A 372 -28.22 -7.89 9.42
CA VAL A 372 -27.75 -8.86 8.42
C VAL A 372 -26.24 -8.84 8.22
N VAL A 373 -25.51 -8.06 9.02
CA VAL A 373 -24.05 -7.93 8.90
C VAL A 373 -23.34 -9.25 9.15
N VAL A 374 -22.34 -9.53 8.33
CA VAL A 374 -21.41 -10.64 8.58
C VAL A 374 -20.47 -10.23 9.69
N ASP A 375 -20.57 -10.88 10.86
CA ASP A 375 -19.69 -10.62 12.00
C ASP A 375 -18.35 -11.36 11.83
N PRO A 376 -17.23 -10.64 11.65
CA PRO A 376 -15.91 -11.26 11.47
C PRO A 376 -15.27 -11.75 12.77
N LYS A 377 -15.84 -11.45 13.93
CA LYS A 377 -15.37 -11.81 15.28
C LYS A 377 -14.08 -11.11 15.75
N ILE A 378 -13.27 -10.59 14.87
CA ILE A 378 -12.03 -9.83 15.19
C ILE A 378 -12.25 -8.33 15.28
N PHE A 379 -13.35 -7.83 14.71
CA PHE A 379 -13.84 -6.45 14.84
C PHE A 379 -15.29 -6.45 15.30
N ASN A 380 -15.67 -5.40 15.99
CA ASN A 380 -17.07 -5.14 16.28
C ASN A 380 -17.71 -4.37 15.10
N PRO A 381 -18.65 -4.93 14.34
CA PRO A 381 -19.27 -4.24 13.22
C PRO A 381 -19.96 -2.92 13.62
N LYS A 382 -20.47 -2.82 14.86
CA LYS A 382 -21.11 -1.58 15.36
C LYS A 382 -20.11 -0.46 15.57
N ASP A 383 -18.90 -0.78 16.05
CA ASP A 383 -17.84 0.21 16.23
C ASP A 383 -17.29 0.65 14.88
N PHE A 384 -17.13 -0.28 13.94
CA PHE A 384 -16.69 0.02 12.58
C PHE A 384 -17.66 0.96 11.85
N ILE A 385 -18.97 0.64 11.84
CA ILE A 385 -19.96 1.49 11.15
C ILE A 385 -20.12 2.85 11.83
N LYS A 386 -19.97 2.91 13.15
CA LYS A 386 -19.97 4.16 13.91
C LYS A 386 -18.80 5.05 13.47
N GLU A 387 -17.60 4.50 13.36
CA GLU A 387 -16.43 5.23 12.84
C GLU A 387 -16.67 5.73 11.41
N VAL A 388 -17.28 4.91 10.55
CA VAL A 388 -17.64 5.32 9.19
C VAL A 388 -18.57 6.53 9.18
N ILE A 389 -19.67 6.47 9.95
CA ILE A 389 -20.72 7.50 9.93
C ILE A 389 -20.28 8.78 10.68
N GLU A 390 -19.57 8.64 11.80
CA GLU A 390 -19.24 9.78 12.66
C GLU A 390 -17.87 10.43 12.36
N VAL A 391 -16.94 9.69 11.77
CA VAL A 391 -15.55 10.14 11.56
C VAL A 391 -15.19 10.23 10.10
N ARG A 392 -15.44 9.18 9.31
CA ARG A 392 -14.93 9.09 7.92
C ARG A 392 -15.79 9.89 6.95
N LEU A 393 -17.10 9.65 6.90
CA LEU A 393 -17.99 10.33 5.96
C LEU A 393 -18.09 11.85 6.19
N PRO A 394 -18.06 12.38 7.44
CA PRO A 394 -18.06 13.82 7.68
C PRO A 394 -16.70 14.50 7.45
N ASN A 395 -15.63 13.75 7.16
CA ASN A 395 -14.29 14.32 7.01
C ASN A 395 -14.19 15.12 5.71
N PRO A 396 -13.95 16.46 5.78
CA PRO A 396 -13.91 17.33 4.59
C PRO A 396 -12.75 17.06 3.64
N TYR A 397 -11.78 16.25 4.07
CA TYR A 397 -10.64 15.85 3.24
C TYR A 397 -10.87 14.55 2.47
N ILE A 398 -12.02 13.89 2.65
CA ILE A 398 -12.40 12.74 1.82
C ILE A 398 -12.77 13.23 0.41
N PRO A 399 -12.36 12.52 -0.66
CA PRO A 399 -12.51 12.99 -2.03
C PRO A 399 -13.97 13.28 -2.44
N GLU A 400 -14.07 14.09 -3.50
CA GLU A 400 -15.33 14.35 -4.19
C GLU A 400 -16.12 13.06 -4.48
N ILE A 401 -17.43 13.15 -4.44
CA ILE A 401 -18.40 12.07 -4.61
C ILE A 401 -18.04 11.10 -5.74
N GLY A 402 -17.62 11.62 -6.90
CA GLY A 402 -17.33 10.81 -8.08
C GLY A 402 -16.01 10.03 -8.06
N ARG A 403 -15.15 10.19 -7.05
CA ARG A 403 -13.82 9.56 -6.98
C ARG A 403 -13.73 8.42 -5.98
N ALA A 404 -14.77 8.17 -5.22
CA ALA A 404 -14.73 7.18 -4.17
C ALA A 404 -14.95 5.73 -4.68
N HIS A 405 -15.23 5.56 -5.94
CA HIS A 405 -15.43 4.25 -6.60
C HIS A 405 -14.33 3.91 -7.65
N VAL A 406 -13.19 4.60 -7.62
CA VAL A 406 -12.08 4.34 -8.55
C VAL A 406 -10.90 3.73 -7.82
#